data_c795fddabce85ccf25d770aa35f25773
#
_entry.id   c795fddabce85ccf25d770aa35f25773
#
_cell.length_a   1.000
_cell.length_b   1.000
_cell.length_c   1.000
_cell.angle_alpha   90.00
_cell.angle_beta   90.00
_cell.angle_gamma   90.00
#
_symmetry.space_group_name_H-M   'P 1'
#
loop_
_entity.id
_entity.type
_entity.pdbx_description
1 polymer ?
#
loop_
_entity_poly.entity_id
_entity_poly.type
_entity_poly.pdbx_seq_one_letter_code
_entity_poly.pdbx_strand_id
1 'polypeptide(L)'
;MTSCAISGHRPTRFKFGYKETHTGCKRLKRVMREQFDLLYQQGVREFYVGGALGVDMWAAEILLRMKEQSAYSDLLLHMVLPFAGHDENWDERSRERLRFIMRHCADTVVIGIPGQLPLACYKLRNQYLVDHADCLLAVYDSDRSIRSGTGQTVHYAQRRGLHPIILVHPDTSDVCCLLK
;
A
#
# COMPACT_ATOMS: atom_id res chain seq x y z
N MET A 1 2.59 14.96 -11.40
CA MET A 1 2.37 13.85 -10.46
C MET A 1 2.62 12.57 -11.22
N THR A 2 3.66 11.84 -10.85
CA THR A 2 4.12 10.64 -11.56
C THR A 2 4.12 9.39 -10.67
N SER A 3 4.08 9.58 -9.35
CA SER A 3 4.25 8.50 -8.36
C SER A 3 3.23 8.55 -7.23
N CYS A 4 2.83 7.36 -6.75
CA CYS A 4 1.86 7.18 -5.67
C CYS A 4 2.38 6.19 -4.62
N ALA A 5 2.43 6.61 -3.36
CA ALA A 5 2.61 5.71 -2.23
C ALA A 5 1.27 5.05 -1.87
N ILE A 6 1.34 3.79 -1.45
CA ILE A 6 0.18 3.06 -0.96
C ILE A 6 0.43 2.65 0.48
N SER A 7 -0.58 2.84 1.32
CA SER A 7 -0.55 2.42 2.72
C SER A 7 -1.92 1.91 3.14
N GLY A 8 -1.96 1.01 4.11
CA GLY A 8 -3.24 0.57 4.62
C GLY A 8 -3.12 -0.38 5.79
N HIS A 9 -4.27 -0.67 6.37
CA HIS A 9 -4.36 -1.55 7.52
C HIS A 9 -4.01 -3.00 7.18
N ARG A 10 -3.50 -3.70 8.18
CA ARG A 10 -3.35 -5.16 8.15
C ARG A 10 -4.71 -5.85 8.29
N PRO A 11 -4.84 -7.13 7.89
CA PRO A 11 -6.12 -7.86 7.91
C PRO A 11 -6.84 -7.84 9.26
N THR A 12 -6.11 -7.82 10.36
CA THR A 12 -6.66 -7.77 11.73
C THR A 12 -7.48 -6.53 12.04
N ARG A 13 -7.39 -5.49 11.21
CA ARG A 13 -8.14 -4.22 11.37
C ARG A 13 -9.49 -4.22 10.64
N PHE A 14 -9.70 -5.14 9.71
CA PHE A 14 -10.95 -5.25 8.96
C PHE A 14 -11.95 -6.14 9.67
N LYS A 15 -13.24 -5.82 9.59
CA LYS A 15 -14.33 -6.67 10.10
C LYS A 15 -14.32 -8.07 9.50
N PHE A 16 -13.84 -8.21 8.27
CA PHE A 16 -13.71 -9.49 7.58
C PHE A 16 -12.38 -10.22 7.85
N GLY A 17 -11.43 -9.58 8.56
CA GLY A 17 -10.13 -10.16 8.88
C GLY A 17 -9.38 -10.65 7.65
N TYR A 18 -8.93 -11.90 7.67
CA TYR A 18 -8.20 -12.55 6.57
C TYR A 18 -9.10 -13.13 5.47
N LYS A 19 -10.44 -13.02 5.61
CA LYS A 19 -11.39 -13.62 4.66
C LYS A 19 -11.53 -12.77 3.40
N GLU A 20 -10.60 -12.90 2.46
CA GLU A 20 -10.59 -12.14 1.21
C GLU A 20 -11.78 -12.43 0.27
N THR A 21 -12.49 -13.57 0.48
CA THR A 21 -13.73 -13.89 -0.25
C THR A 21 -14.93 -13.10 0.23
N HIS A 22 -14.86 -12.43 1.38
CA HIS A 22 -15.93 -11.61 1.93
C HIS A 22 -16.27 -10.44 0.99
N THR A 23 -17.57 -10.12 0.91
CA THR A 23 -18.07 -9.06 0.02
C THR A 23 -17.44 -7.70 0.28
N GLY A 24 -17.19 -7.36 1.56
CA GLY A 24 -16.49 -6.14 1.96
C GLY A 24 -15.07 -6.07 1.41
N CYS A 25 -14.30 -7.18 1.46
CA CYS A 25 -12.96 -7.23 0.89
C CYS A 25 -12.99 -7.05 -0.64
N LYS A 26 -13.91 -7.75 -1.31
CA LYS A 26 -14.08 -7.63 -2.77
C LYS A 26 -14.45 -6.20 -3.20
N ARG A 27 -15.35 -5.55 -2.43
CA ARG A 27 -15.73 -4.15 -2.68
C ARG A 27 -14.53 -3.22 -2.51
N LEU A 28 -13.78 -3.37 -1.42
CA LEU A 28 -12.59 -2.56 -1.14
C LEU A 28 -11.55 -2.69 -2.27
N LYS A 29 -11.24 -3.92 -2.68
CA LYS A 29 -10.31 -4.19 -3.78
C LYS A 29 -10.77 -3.56 -5.10
N ARG A 30 -12.09 -3.58 -5.39
CA ARG A 30 -12.66 -2.92 -6.57
C ARG A 30 -12.45 -1.41 -6.51
N VAL A 31 -12.77 -0.78 -5.38
CA VAL A 31 -12.59 0.67 -5.19
C VAL A 31 -11.11 1.05 -5.28
N MET A 32 -10.20 0.26 -4.71
CA MET A 32 -8.76 0.49 -4.87
C MET A 32 -8.36 0.47 -6.35
N ARG A 33 -8.84 -0.51 -7.12
CA ARG A 33 -8.55 -0.58 -8.56
C ARG A 33 -9.08 0.63 -9.32
N GLU A 34 -10.30 1.08 -9.01
CA GLU A 34 -10.88 2.30 -9.59
C GLU A 34 -10.02 3.53 -9.29
N GLN A 35 -9.51 3.66 -8.07
CA GLN A 35 -8.60 4.76 -7.71
C GLN A 35 -7.24 4.65 -8.42
N PHE A 36 -6.68 3.47 -8.58
CA PHE A 36 -5.43 3.28 -9.35
C PHE A 36 -5.61 3.65 -10.81
N ASP A 37 -6.76 3.31 -11.40
CA ASP A 37 -7.08 3.70 -12.77
C ASP A 37 -7.18 5.23 -12.92
N LEU A 38 -7.88 5.91 -12.01
CA LEU A 38 -7.98 7.38 -12.00
C LEU A 38 -6.60 8.03 -11.84
N LEU A 39 -5.76 7.53 -10.95
CA LEU A 39 -4.39 8.02 -10.77
C LEU A 39 -3.55 7.81 -12.05
N TYR A 40 -3.68 6.65 -12.68
CA TYR A 40 -2.99 6.34 -13.93
C TYR A 40 -3.42 7.30 -15.05
N GLN A 41 -4.72 7.57 -15.19
CA GLN A 41 -5.25 8.56 -16.14
C GLN A 41 -4.74 9.98 -15.86
N GLN A 42 -4.43 10.30 -14.61
CA GLN A 42 -3.81 11.57 -14.19
C GLN A 42 -2.28 11.61 -14.38
N GLY A 43 -1.68 10.55 -14.94
CA GLY A 43 -0.26 10.50 -15.27
C GLY A 43 0.61 9.74 -14.26
N VAL A 44 0.05 9.15 -13.20
CA VAL A 44 0.82 8.30 -12.29
C VAL A 44 1.22 7.02 -13.00
N ARG A 45 2.51 6.67 -12.92
CA ARG A 45 3.07 5.46 -13.53
C ARG A 45 3.79 4.59 -12.50
N GLU A 46 4.29 5.18 -11.43
CA GLU A 46 5.05 4.50 -10.40
C GLU A 46 4.23 4.35 -9.12
N PHE A 47 4.12 3.14 -8.62
CA PHE A 47 3.38 2.82 -7.40
C PHE A 47 4.30 2.13 -6.40
N TYR A 48 4.31 2.63 -5.17
CA TYR A 48 5.17 2.15 -4.09
C TYR A 48 4.34 1.44 -3.02
N VAL A 49 4.67 0.19 -2.70
CA VAL A 49 3.98 -0.63 -1.69
C VAL A 49 4.96 -1.16 -0.64
N GLY A 50 4.48 -1.39 0.56
CA GLY A 50 5.31 -1.78 1.69
C GLY A 50 5.46 -3.29 1.94
N GLY A 51 4.82 -4.13 1.14
CA GLY A 51 4.93 -5.58 1.24
C GLY A 51 4.33 -6.19 2.51
N ALA A 52 3.43 -5.52 3.23
CA ALA A 52 2.74 -6.07 4.38
C ALA A 52 1.48 -6.84 3.99
N LEU A 53 1.06 -7.80 4.82
CA LEU A 53 -0.24 -8.48 4.66
C LEU A 53 -1.39 -7.47 4.64
N GLY A 54 -2.39 -7.73 3.82
CA GLY A 54 -3.55 -6.88 3.65
C GLY A 54 -3.41 -5.90 2.49
N VAL A 55 -3.59 -4.63 2.74
CA VAL A 55 -3.70 -3.60 1.69
C VAL A 55 -2.49 -3.56 0.77
N ASP A 56 -1.27 -3.63 1.29
CA ASP A 56 -0.05 -3.56 0.49
C ASP A 56 -0.01 -4.70 -0.55
N MET A 57 -0.28 -5.94 -0.11
CA MET A 57 -0.31 -7.09 -1.02
C MET A 57 -1.48 -7.04 -1.99
N TRP A 58 -2.67 -6.62 -1.53
CA TRP A 58 -3.84 -6.47 -2.42
C TRP A 58 -3.60 -5.40 -3.48
N ALA A 59 -3.00 -4.29 -3.10
CA ALA A 59 -2.63 -3.23 -4.03
C ALA A 59 -1.65 -3.73 -5.08
N ALA A 60 -0.60 -4.42 -4.64
CA ALA A 60 0.40 -4.99 -5.54
C ALA A 60 -0.22 -5.97 -6.55
N GLU A 61 -1.06 -6.90 -6.09
CA GLU A 61 -1.74 -7.86 -6.96
C GLU A 61 -2.68 -7.17 -7.98
N ILE A 62 -3.39 -6.12 -7.55
CA ILE A 62 -4.27 -5.34 -8.44
C ILE A 62 -3.44 -4.64 -9.51
N LEU A 63 -2.36 -3.96 -9.12
CA LEU A 63 -1.49 -3.22 -10.03
C LEU A 63 -0.79 -4.14 -11.02
N LEU A 64 -0.31 -5.31 -10.60
CA LEU A 64 0.28 -6.32 -11.50
C LEU A 64 -0.74 -6.82 -12.51
N ARG A 65 -1.99 -7.10 -12.10
CA ARG A 65 -3.07 -7.48 -13.04
C ARG A 65 -3.46 -6.36 -13.99
N MET A 66 -3.38 -5.10 -13.56
CA MET A 66 -3.57 -3.96 -14.46
C MET A 66 -2.47 -3.93 -15.51
N LYS A 67 -1.21 -4.09 -15.10
CA LYS A 67 -0.04 -4.09 -15.99
C LYS A 67 -0.10 -5.16 -17.09
N GLU A 68 -0.77 -6.29 -16.87
CA GLU A 68 -0.99 -7.31 -17.90
C GLU A 68 -1.83 -6.81 -19.09
N GLN A 69 -2.59 -5.74 -18.91
CA GLN A 69 -3.38 -5.11 -19.96
C GLN A 69 -2.53 -4.09 -20.72
N SER A 70 -2.61 -4.08 -22.05
CA SER A 70 -1.83 -3.19 -22.91
C SER A 70 -1.97 -1.70 -22.55
N ALA A 71 -3.14 -1.30 -22.05
CA ALA A 71 -3.41 0.08 -21.63
C ALA A 71 -2.57 0.54 -20.42
N TYR A 72 -2.00 -0.39 -19.64
CA TYR A 72 -1.21 -0.10 -18.42
C TYR A 72 0.21 -0.66 -18.49
N SER A 73 0.74 -0.91 -19.71
CA SER A 73 2.02 -1.60 -19.91
C SER A 73 3.23 -0.86 -19.34
N ASP A 74 3.15 0.45 -19.20
CA ASP A 74 4.19 1.33 -18.64
C ASP A 74 4.06 1.56 -17.11
N LEU A 75 3.10 0.85 -16.45
CA LEU A 75 2.97 0.88 -15.00
C LEU A 75 4.17 0.19 -14.33
N LEU A 76 4.75 0.85 -13.33
CA LEU A 76 5.84 0.33 -12.53
C LEU A 76 5.39 0.16 -11.07
N LEU A 77 5.62 -1.03 -10.54
CA LEU A 77 5.39 -1.35 -9.13
C LEU A 77 6.72 -1.51 -8.41
N HIS A 78 6.91 -0.76 -7.34
CA HIS A 78 8.09 -0.79 -6.47
C HIS A 78 7.73 -1.39 -5.12
N MET A 79 8.50 -2.38 -4.67
CA MET A 79 8.33 -3.01 -3.37
C MET A 79 9.36 -2.46 -2.39
N VAL A 80 8.91 -2.00 -1.22
CA VAL A 80 9.79 -1.47 -0.17
C VAL A 80 9.60 -2.29 1.10
N LEU A 81 10.58 -3.08 1.47
CA LEU A 81 10.52 -3.97 2.63
C LEU A 81 11.16 -3.32 3.86
N PRO A 82 10.61 -3.54 5.05
CA PRO A 82 11.15 -2.97 6.29
C PRO A 82 12.52 -3.57 6.66
N PHE A 83 12.68 -4.88 6.50
CA PHE A 83 13.93 -5.63 6.73
C PHE A 83 13.83 -7.01 6.06
N ALA A 84 14.97 -7.63 5.83
CA ALA A 84 15.02 -8.99 5.29
C ALA A 84 14.39 -9.99 6.26
N GLY A 85 13.53 -10.87 5.75
CA GLY A 85 12.84 -11.88 6.59
C GLY A 85 11.66 -11.34 7.40
N HIS A 86 11.14 -10.16 7.08
CA HIS A 86 9.96 -9.60 7.78
C HIS A 86 8.70 -10.49 7.67
N ASP A 87 8.71 -11.44 6.76
CA ASP A 87 7.66 -12.42 6.47
C ASP A 87 7.91 -13.79 7.10
N GLU A 88 8.98 -14.00 7.88
CA GLU A 88 9.37 -15.31 8.42
C GLU A 88 8.26 -15.98 9.25
N ASN A 89 7.46 -15.20 9.96
CA ASN A 89 6.36 -15.70 10.78
C ASN A 89 5.02 -15.80 10.04
N TRP A 90 4.99 -15.59 8.71
CA TRP A 90 3.77 -15.74 7.93
C TRP A 90 3.55 -17.19 7.52
N ASP A 91 2.30 -17.54 7.21
CA ASP A 91 1.99 -18.82 6.58
C ASP A 91 2.65 -18.93 5.19
N GLU A 92 2.93 -20.17 4.75
CA GLU A 92 3.67 -20.41 3.52
C GLU A 92 2.97 -19.82 2.29
N ARG A 93 1.63 -19.90 2.22
CA ARG A 93 0.86 -19.33 1.10
C ARG A 93 1.05 -17.82 0.99
N SER A 94 1.04 -17.11 2.12
CA SER A 94 1.28 -15.66 2.15
C SER A 94 2.71 -15.30 1.74
N ARG A 95 3.69 -16.11 2.16
CA ARG A 95 5.09 -15.96 1.77
C ARG A 95 5.30 -16.19 0.28
N GLU A 96 4.66 -17.22 -0.29
CA GLU A 96 4.72 -17.49 -1.73
C GLU A 96 4.08 -16.35 -2.55
N ARG A 97 2.95 -15.79 -2.10
CA ARG A 97 2.34 -14.61 -2.73
C ARG A 97 3.31 -13.42 -2.74
N LEU A 98 3.96 -13.14 -1.61
CA LEU A 98 4.94 -12.05 -1.53
C LEU A 98 6.10 -12.29 -2.51
N ARG A 99 6.68 -13.49 -2.53
CA ARG A 99 7.77 -13.84 -3.46
C ARG A 99 7.35 -13.71 -4.92
N PHE A 100 6.11 -14.10 -5.25
CA PHE A 100 5.57 -13.91 -6.59
C PHE A 100 5.50 -12.43 -6.95
N ILE A 101 4.93 -11.59 -6.08
CA ILE A 101 4.83 -10.14 -6.29
C ILE A 101 6.22 -9.54 -6.48
N MET A 102 7.18 -9.84 -5.60
CA MET A 102 8.55 -9.32 -5.67
C MET A 102 9.22 -9.61 -7.00
N ARG A 103 9.03 -10.81 -7.56
CA ARG A 103 9.60 -11.18 -8.87
C ARG A 103 9.02 -10.40 -10.04
N HIS A 104 7.85 -9.78 -9.89
CA HIS A 104 7.15 -9.02 -10.93
C HIS A 104 7.17 -7.51 -10.69
N CYS A 105 7.74 -7.06 -9.58
CA CYS A 105 8.03 -5.65 -9.34
C CYS A 105 9.13 -5.13 -10.26
N ALA A 106 9.15 -3.83 -10.50
CA ALA A 106 10.24 -3.16 -11.19
C ALA A 106 11.54 -3.26 -10.36
N ASP A 107 11.40 -3.08 -9.04
CA ASP A 107 12.47 -3.30 -8.08
C ASP A 107 11.92 -3.69 -6.69
N THR A 108 12.84 -4.10 -5.82
CA THR A 108 12.57 -4.37 -4.40
C THR A 108 13.70 -3.79 -3.56
N VAL A 109 13.35 -2.87 -2.67
CA VAL A 109 14.30 -2.20 -1.77
C VAL A 109 14.07 -2.67 -0.32
N VAL A 110 15.14 -2.96 0.41
CA VAL A 110 15.11 -3.27 1.84
C VAL A 110 15.70 -2.09 2.62
N ILE A 111 14.92 -1.48 3.51
CA ILE A 111 15.29 -0.23 4.19
C ILE A 111 16.05 -0.49 5.50
N GLY A 112 15.68 -1.53 6.24
CA GLY A 112 16.25 -1.81 7.56
C GLY A 112 17.71 -2.24 7.51
N ILE A 113 18.48 -1.72 8.45
CA ILE A 113 19.88 -2.10 8.65
C ILE A 113 19.94 -3.23 9.69
N PRO A 114 20.83 -4.21 9.54
CA PRO A 114 21.00 -5.26 10.54
C PRO A 114 21.20 -4.68 11.96
N GLY A 115 20.48 -5.25 12.93
CA GLY A 115 20.53 -4.78 14.34
C GLY A 115 19.51 -3.70 14.71
N GLN A 116 18.77 -3.14 13.77
CA GLN A 116 17.68 -2.21 14.10
C GLN A 116 16.44 -2.94 14.65
N LEU A 117 15.73 -2.27 15.57
CA LEU A 117 14.45 -2.76 16.07
C LEU A 117 13.40 -2.80 14.94
N PRO A 118 12.62 -3.88 14.81
CA PRO A 118 11.61 -4.02 13.75
C PRO A 118 10.67 -2.82 13.63
N LEU A 119 10.24 -2.24 14.76
CA LEU A 119 9.34 -1.08 14.76
C LEU A 119 9.97 0.15 14.09
N ALA A 120 11.27 0.36 14.29
CA ALA A 120 12.01 1.44 13.63
C ALA A 120 12.10 1.21 12.12
N CYS A 121 12.35 -0.03 11.69
CA CYS A 121 12.38 -0.39 10.28
C CYS A 121 11.03 -0.16 9.59
N TYR A 122 9.91 -0.51 10.23
CA TYR A 122 8.57 -0.23 9.70
C TYR A 122 8.31 1.26 9.53
N LYS A 123 8.76 2.07 10.51
CA LYS A 123 8.63 3.53 10.43
C LYS A 123 9.45 4.11 9.28
N LEU A 124 10.71 3.71 9.16
CA LEU A 124 11.61 4.14 8.07
C LEU A 124 11.05 3.74 6.70
N ARG A 125 10.54 2.51 6.56
CA ARG A 125 9.90 2.05 5.34
C ARG A 125 8.70 2.93 4.96
N ASN A 126 7.84 3.27 5.91
CA ASN A 126 6.69 4.12 5.66
C ASN A 126 7.11 5.54 5.25
N GLN A 127 8.17 6.08 5.84
CA GLN A 127 8.75 7.36 5.44
C GLN A 127 9.31 7.30 4.01
N TYR A 128 10.05 6.23 3.69
CA TYR A 128 10.58 6.01 2.34
C TYR A 128 9.48 6.01 1.28
N LEU A 129 8.36 5.31 1.51
CA LEU A 129 7.21 5.31 0.58
C LEU A 129 6.73 6.73 0.29
N VAL A 130 6.56 7.55 1.34
CA VAL A 130 6.09 8.93 1.21
C VAL A 130 7.13 9.83 0.54
N ASP A 131 8.42 9.67 0.88
CA ASP A 131 9.48 10.52 0.35
C ASP A 131 9.76 10.29 -1.15
N HIS A 132 9.31 9.14 -1.70
CA HIS A 132 9.46 8.79 -3.12
C HIS A 132 8.16 8.94 -3.93
N ALA A 133 7.14 9.56 -3.35
CA ALA A 133 5.84 9.71 -4.01
C ALA A 133 5.35 11.16 -4.02
N ASP A 134 4.58 11.50 -5.06
CA ASP A 134 3.91 12.79 -5.19
C ASP A 134 2.55 12.79 -4.47
N CYS A 135 1.91 11.63 -4.38
CA CYS A 135 0.61 11.45 -3.75
C CYS A 135 0.53 10.19 -2.89
N LEU A 136 -0.52 10.08 -2.10
CA LEU A 136 -0.78 8.92 -1.24
C LEU A 136 -2.20 8.38 -1.45
N LEU A 137 -2.33 7.07 -1.63
CA LEU A 137 -3.59 6.36 -1.42
C LEU A 137 -3.48 5.53 -0.14
N ALA A 138 -4.37 5.77 0.81
CA ALA A 138 -4.37 5.06 2.09
C ALA A 138 -5.74 4.43 2.38
N VAL A 139 -5.75 3.14 2.70
CA VAL A 139 -6.93 2.49 3.28
C VAL A 139 -6.90 2.73 4.78
N TYR A 140 -7.68 3.74 5.24
CA TYR A 140 -7.61 4.26 6.59
C TYR A 140 -8.97 4.77 7.06
N ASP A 141 -9.36 4.40 8.28
CA ASP A 141 -10.61 4.76 8.92
C ASP A 141 -10.63 6.16 9.55
N SER A 142 -9.50 6.85 9.53
CA SER A 142 -9.30 8.15 10.19
C SER A 142 -9.53 8.13 11.71
N ASP A 143 -9.60 6.95 12.31
CA ASP A 143 -9.73 6.79 13.76
C ASP A 143 -8.42 7.14 14.47
N ARG A 144 -8.39 8.30 15.11
CA ARG A 144 -7.24 8.80 15.86
C ARG A 144 -7.16 8.22 17.27
N SER A 145 -8.21 7.58 17.77
CA SER A 145 -8.21 6.94 19.09
C SER A 145 -7.29 5.71 19.11
N ILE A 146 -7.04 5.11 17.96
CA ILE A 146 -6.19 3.94 17.82
C ILE A 146 -4.93 4.29 17.03
N ARG A 147 -3.78 4.17 17.70
CA ARG A 147 -2.48 4.38 17.05
C ARG A 147 -2.24 3.30 15.99
N SER A 148 -2.00 3.70 14.75
CA SER A 148 -1.73 2.80 13.63
C SER A 148 -0.57 3.29 12.77
N GLY A 149 0.14 2.34 12.14
CA GLY A 149 1.20 2.66 11.18
C GLY A 149 0.64 3.44 9.98
N THR A 150 -0.56 3.11 9.52
CA THR A 150 -1.24 3.81 8.42
C THR A 150 -1.54 5.27 8.79
N GLY A 151 -2.08 5.52 10.00
CA GLY A 151 -2.32 6.88 10.47
C GLY A 151 -1.02 7.70 10.56
N GLN A 152 0.08 7.09 11.02
CA GLN A 152 1.40 7.74 11.03
C GLN A 152 1.87 8.09 9.62
N THR A 153 1.65 7.20 8.63
CA THR A 153 2.00 7.43 7.22
C THR A 153 1.19 8.59 6.64
N VAL A 154 -0.13 8.62 6.87
CA VAL A 154 -1.00 9.72 6.43
C VAL A 154 -0.55 11.06 7.01
N HIS A 155 -0.31 11.12 8.31
CA HIS A 155 0.21 12.33 8.97
C HIS A 155 1.58 12.77 8.44
N TYR A 156 2.46 11.83 8.15
CA TYR A 156 3.76 12.13 7.57
C TYR A 156 3.61 12.69 6.16
N ALA A 157 2.76 12.09 5.32
CA ALA A 157 2.45 12.58 3.98
C ALA A 157 1.88 14.01 3.99
N GLN A 158 0.96 14.33 4.93
CA GLN A 158 0.45 15.68 5.10
C GLN A 158 1.57 16.69 5.40
N ARG A 159 2.47 16.36 6.34
CA ARG A 159 3.61 17.22 6.68
C ARG A 159 4.60 17.39 5.53
N ARG A 160 4.75 16.39 4.67
CA ARG A 160 5.59 16.42 3.46
C ARG A 160 4.92 17.15 2.30
N GLY A 161 3.65 17.52 2.44
CA GLY A 161 2.89 18.24 1.42
C GLY A 161 2.46 17.39 0.22
N LEU A 162 2.38 16.06 0.38
CA LEU A 162 1.85 15.19 -0.68
C LEU A 162 0.42 15.58 -1.02
N HIS A 163 0.12 15.61 -2.31
CA HIS A 163 -1.23 15.93 -2.79
C HIS A 163 -1.49 15.33 -4.18
N PRO A 164 -2.62 14.65 -4.37
CA PRO A 164 -3.68 14.38 -3.39
C PRO A 164 -3.30 13.31 -2.35
N ILE A 165 -3.94 13.37 -1.19
CA ILE A 165 -3.98 12.27 -0.24
C ILE A 165 -5.39 11.68 -0.31
N ILE A 166 -5.52 10.50 -0.89
CA ILE A 166 -6.77 9.79 -1.11
C ILE A 166 -6.95 8.79 0.03
N LEU A 167 -8.04 8.90 0.76
CA LEU A 167 -8.42 7.97 1.81
C LEU A 167 -9.57 7.09 1.34
N VAL A 168 -9.44 5.78 1.52
CA VAL A 168 -10.50 4.80 1.30
C VAL A 168 -10.87 4.21 2.64
N HIS A 169 -12.14 4.32 3.03
CA HIS A 169 -12.60 3.78 4.31
C HIS A 169 -12.62 2.25 4.28
N PRO A 170 -12.01 1.55 5.26
CA PRO A 170 -11.83 0.10 5.21
C PRO A 170 -13.15 -0.70 5.20
N ASP A 171 -14.19 -0.22 5.87
CA ASP A 171 -15.45 -0.94 6.01
C ASP A 171 -16.51 -0.53 4.96
N THR A 172 -16.63 0.78 4.68
CA THR A 172 -17.64 1.31 3.74
C THR A 172 -17.11 1.40 2.32
N SER A 173 -15.80 1.49 2.16
CA SER A 173 -15.09 1.77 0.91
C SER A 173 -15.39 3.17 0.33
N ASP A 174 -15.89 4.08 1.16
CA ASP A 174 -16.05 5.48 0.78
C ASP A 174 -14.69 6.10 0.53
N VAL A 175 -14.63 6.96 -0.49
CA VAL A 175 -13.40 7.63 -0.91
C VAL A 175 -13.51 9.12 -0.58
N CYS A 176 -12.48 9.66 0.05
CA CYS A 176 -12.34 11.10 0.24
C CYS A 176 -10.90 11.54 -0.04
N CYS A 177 -10.76 12.80 -0.47
CA CYS A 177 -9.45 13.44 -0.61
C CYS A 177 -9.27 14.45 0.52
N LEU A 178 -8.11 14.41 1.17
CA LEU A 178 -7.76 15.46 2.11
C LEU A 178 -7.40 16.72 1.32
N LEU A 179 -8.06 17.81 1.64
CA LEU A 179 -7.74 19.14 1.10
C LEU A 179 -6.42 19.61 1.71
N LYS A 180 -5.73 20.50 0.96
CA LYS A 180 -4.52 21.16 1.46
C LYS A 180 -4.84 22.06 2.64
#